data_9752740368c2f729d2341a1a63c57c57
#
_entry.id   9752740368c2f729d2341a1a63c57c57
#
_cell.length_a   1.000
_cell.length_b   1.000
_cell.length_c   1.000
_cell.angle_alpha   90.00
_cell.angle_beta   90.00
_cell.angle_gamma   90.00
#
_symmetry.space_group_name_H-M   'P 1'
#
loop_
_entity.id
_entity.type
_entity.pdbx_description
1 polymer ?
#
loop_
_entity_poly.entity_id
_entity_poly.type
_entity_poly.pdbx_seq_one_letter_code
_entity_poly.pdbx_strand_id
1 'polypeptide(L)'
;MAFETLPDDAIRFVLAHGEFPPEITKAAPKVAVILTQDWCPDWHAMEAYLPEFADQVKIFLLQYNLHPEFEAIMEFKENTFQNREIPYLRYYRDGVLITASNALPRGTFAALLQKTKPFRIV
;
A
#
# COMPACT_ATOMS: atom_id res chain seq x y z
N MET A 1 9.15 -13.07 6.94
CA MET A 1 7.87 -12.36 7.10
C MET A 1 7.42 -11.84 5.76
N ALA A 2 6.14 -11.98 5.46
CA ALA A 2 5.60 -11.51 4.18
C ALA A 2 5.50 -10.00 4.10
N PHE A 3 5.42 -9.32 5.25
CA PHE A 3 5.23 -7.88 5.33
C PHE A 3 6.42 -7.20 6.00
N GLU A 4 6.82 -6.06 5.44
CA GLU A 4 7.76 -5.16 6.10
C GLU A 4 6.99 -3.95 6.64
N THR A 5 7.31 -3.53 7.86
CA THR A 5 6.73 -2.31 8.41
C THR A 5 7.28 -1.10 7.64
N LEU A 6 6.39 -0.21 7.25
CA LEU A 6 6.78 1.03 6.58
C LEU A 6 7.63 1.88 7.56
N PRO A 7 8.86 2.27 7.19
CA PRO A 7 9.73 3.01 8.12
C PRO A 7 9.23 4.43 8.40
N ASP A 8 9.57 4.95 9.56
CA ASP A 8 9.13 6.30 9.97
C ASP A 8 9.60 7.40 9.04
N ASP A 9 10.82 7.33 8.51
CA ASP A 9 11.29 8.34 7.57
C ASP A 9 10.52 8.29 6.24
N ALA A 10 10.06 7.11 5.81
CA ALA A 10 9.18 7.02 4.63
C ALA A 10 7.81 7.64 4.92
N ILE A 11 7.32 7.47 6.14
CA ILE A 11 6.06 8.10 6.55
C ILE A 11 6.21 9.62 6.55
N ARG A 12 7.27 10.14 7.15
CA ARG A 12 7.53 11.58 7.14
C ARG A 12 7.68 12.12 5.73
N PHE A 13 8.35 11.37 4.87
CA PHE A 13 8.54 11.77 3.47
C PHE A 13 7.21 11.89 2.74
N VAL A 14 6.34 10.87 2.85
CA VAL A 14 5.06 10.89 2.14
C VAL A 14 4.15 12.00 2.63
N LEU A 15 4.15 12.26 3.93
CA LEU A 15 3.37 13.37 4.51
C LEU A 15 3.83 14.72 3.97
N ALA A 16 5.13 14.88 3.70
CA ALA A 16 5.70 16.14 3.22
C ALA A 16 5.58 16.29 1.70
N HIS A 17 5.66 15.20 0.94
CA HIS A 17 5.80 15.25 -0.51
C HIS A 17 4.63 14.67 -1.29
N GLY A 18 3.71 13.99 -0.65
CA GLY A 18 2.52 13.43 -1.32
C GLY A 18 2.74 12.09 -2.01
N GLU A 19 3.94 11.53 -1.95
CA GLU A 19 4.26 10.21 -2.49
C GLU A 19 5.36 9.58 -1.67
N PHE A 20 5.44 8.24 -1.68
CA PHE A 20 6.49 7.52 -0.97
C PHE A 20 7.83 7.70 -1.66
N PRO A 21 8.95 7.67 -0.89
CA PRO A 21 10.27 7.87 -1.48
C PRO A 21 10.73 6.68 -2.32
N PRO A 22 11.73 6.88 -3.20
CA PRO A 22 12.26 5.79 -4.04
C PRO A 22 12.74 4.57 -3.26
N GLU A 23 13.23 4.75 -2.03
CA GLU A 23 13.65 3.64 -1.17
C GLU A 23 12.50 2.66 -0.92
N ILE A 24 11.26 3.13 -1.04
CA ILE A 24 10.06 2.31 -0.91
C ILE A 24 9.57 1.86 -2.29
N THR A 25 9.30 2.81 -3.19
CA THR A 25 8.65 2.50 -4.47
C THR A 25 9.54 1.67 -5.40
N LYS A 26 10.86 1.75 -5.22
CA LYS A 26 11.83 1.01 -6.02
C LYS A 26 12.54 -0.10 -5.23
N ALA A 27 11.99 -0.47 -4.07
CA ALA A 27 12.60 -1.50 -3.23
C ALA A 27 12.63 -2.88 -3.90
N ALA A 28 11.74 -3.10 -4.87
CA ALA A 28 11.67 -4.31 -5.67
C ALA A 28 10.98 -3.96 -6.99
N PRO A 29 11.03 -4.83 -8.01
CA PRO A 29 10.28 -4.59 -9.24
C PRO A 29 8.79 -4.43 -9.04
N LYS A 30 8.21 -5.16 -8.06
CA LYS A 30 6.80 -5.05 -7.70
C LYS A 30 6.72 -4.72 -6.22
N VAL A 31 6.07 -3.61 -5.90
CA VAL A 31 5.90 -3.14 -4.52
C VAL A 31 4.44 -2.80 -4.26
N ALA A 32 3.91 -3.27 -3.15
CA ALA A 32 2.60 -2.87 -2.65
C ALA A 32 2.79 -2.17 -1.31
N VAL A 33 2.22 -0.98 -1.16
CA VAL A 33 2.20 -0.27 0.12
C VAL A 33 0.76 -0.28 0.62
N ILE A 34 0.56 -0.78 1.83
CA ILE A 34 -0.77 -0.94 2.41
C ILE A 34 -0.89 -0.11 3.66
N LEU A 35 -1.88 0.79 3.67
CA LEU A 35 -2.25 1.59 4.82
C LEU A 35 -3.58 1.07 5.35
N THR A 36 -3.62 0.68 6.62
CA THR A 36 -4.83 0.11 7.20
C THR A 36 -4.87 0.32 8.71
N GLN A 37 -5.88 -0.23 9.34
CA GLN A 37 -5.97 -0.29 10.79
C GLN A 37 -6.07 -1.74 11.20
N ASP A 38 -5.55 -2.07 12.39
CA ASP A 38 -5.36 -3.47 12.80
C ASP A 38 -6.68 -4.21 13.08
N TRP A 39 -7.78 -3.47 13.28
CA TRP A 39 -9.10 -4.05 13.59
C TRP A 39 -9.92 -4.35 12.34
N CYS A 40 -9.48 -3.95 11.15
CA CYS A 40 -10.30 -3.96 9.93
C CYS A 40 -10.53 -5.39 9.42
N PRO A 41 -11.80 -5.88 9.35
CA PRO A 41 -12.06 -7.22 8.82
C PRO A 41 -11.62 -7.42 7.37
N ASP A 42 -11.77 -6.41 6.53
CA ASP A 42 -11.37 -6.48 5.12
C ASP A 42 -9.86 -6.60 4.99
N TRP A 43 -9.10 -5.94 5.88
CA TRP A 43 -7.65 -6.09 5.93
C TRP A 43 -7.29 -7.53 6.35
N HIS A 44 -7.95 -8.07 7.37
CA HIS A 44 -7.67 -9.44 7.82
C HIS A 44 -7.95 -10.47 6.72
N ALA A 45 -8.96 -10.23 5.88
CA ALA A 45 -9.23 -11.08 4.74
C ALA A 45 -8.07 -11.05 3.71
N MET A 46 -7.52 -9.87 3.44
CA MET A 46 -6.34 -9.74 2.57
C MET A 46 -5.09 -10.33 3.21
N GLU A 47 -4.89 -10.05 4.48
CA GLU A 47 -3.74 -10.54 5.24
C GLU A 47 -3.63 -12.07 5.14
N ALA A 48 -4.77 -12.74 5.11
CA ALA A 48 -4.81 -14.20 5.07
C ALA A 48 -4.21 -14.79 3.78
N TYR A 49 -4.36 -14.11 2.63
CA TYR A 49 -3.85 -14.64 1.36
C TYR A 49 -2.55 -13.99 0.88
N LEU A 50 -2.24 -12.76 1.31
CA LEU A 50 -1.08 -12.03 0.80
C LEU A 50 0.26 -12.76 0.95
N PRO A 51 0.51 -13.55 2.01
CA PRO A 51 1.77 -14.31 2.10
C PRO A 51 2.01 -15.25 0.93
N GLU A 52 0.98 -15.71 0.22
CA GLU A 52 1.12 -16.55 -0.96
C GLU A 52 1.90 -15.85 -2.08
N PHE A 53 1.92 -14.52 -2.07
CA PHE A 53 2.56 -13.70 -3.11
C PHE A 53 3.91 -13.13 -2.68
N ALA A 54 4.45 -13.55 -1.54
CA ALA A 54 5.68 -12.99 -0.97
C ALA A 54 6.87 -13.08 -1.93
N ASP A 55 6.91 -14.09 -2.81
CA ASP A 55 7.98 -14.25 -3.79
C ASP A 55 7.81 -13.33 -5.01
N GLN A 56 6.66 -12.71 -5.18
CA GLN A 56 6.33 -11.94 -6.36
C GLN A 56 6.29 -10.45 -6.11
N VAL A 57 5.99 -10.02 -4.89
CA VAL A 57 5.79 -8.61 -4.57
C VAL A 57 6.33 -8.32 -3.18
N LYS A 58 7.01 -7.18 -3.04
CA LYS A 58 7.43 -6.69 -1.73
C LYS A 58 6.29 -5.87 -1.13
N ILE A 59 5.87 -6.22 0.09
CA ILE A 59 4.73 -5.60 0.74
C ILE A 59 5.20 -4.80 1.95
N PHE A 60 4.94 -3.49 1.92
CA PHE A 60 5.12 -2.62 3.07
C PHE A 60 3.77 -2.38 3.72
N LEU A 61 3.71 -2.53 5.04
CA LEU A 61 2.48 -2.41 5.80
C LEU A 61 2.59 -1.31 6.84
N LEU A 62 1.55 -0.49 6.93
CA LEU A 62 1.38 0.44 8.03
C LEU A 62 -0.02 0.30 8.59
N GLN A 63 -0.09 -0.25 9.80
CA GLN A 63 -1.33 -0.24 10.60
C GLN A 63 -1.33 1.05 11.39
N TYR A 64 -1.84 2.13 10.76
CA TYR A 64 -1.58 3.49 11.24
C TYR A 64 -2.32 3.86 12.51
N ASN A 65 -3.33 3.10 12.92
CA ASN A 65 -3.97 3.32 14.23
C ASN A 65 -3.03 3.00 15.40
N LEU A 66 -1.95 2.25 15.15
CA LEU A 66 -0.94 1.93 16.15
C LEU A 66 0.23 2.91 16.15
N HIS A 67 0.23 3.86 15.21
CA HIS A 67 1.33 4.81 15.05
C HIS A 67 1.08 6.08 15.87
N PRO A 68 2.12 6.70 16.47
CA PRO A 68 1.94 7.95 17.23
C PRO A 68 1.32 9.08 16.40
N GLU A 69 1.53 9.09 15.09
CA GLU A 69 0.99 10.13 14.20
C GLU A 69 -0.28 9.68 13.47
N PHE A 70 -1.07 8.84 14.10
CA PHE A 70 -2.29 8.29 13.56
C PHE A 70 -3.17 9.35 12.87
N GLU A 71 -3.46 10.45 13.57
CA GLU A 71 -4.38 11.47 13.04
C GLU A 71 -3.82 12.14 11.78
N ALA A 72 -2.53 12.46 11.77
CA ALA A 72 -1.90 13.08 10.61
C ALA A 72 -1.88 12.14 9.41
N ILE A 73 -1.61 10.86 9.64
CA ILE A 73 -1.59 9.86 8.57
C ILE A 73 -3.00 9.67 8.00
N MET A 74 -3.99 9.56 8.86
CA MET A 74 -5.39 9.40 8.44
C MET A 74 -5.84 10.60 7.61
N GLU A 75 -5.58 11.82 8.09
CA GLU A 75 -5.94 13.03 7.38
C GLU A 75 -5.26 13.10 6.01
N PHE A 76 -3.98 12.78 5.96
CA PHE A 76 -3.23 12.74 4.70
C PHE A 76 -3.86 11.75 3.71
N LYS A 77 -4.14 10.53 4.16
CA LYS A 77 -4.74 9.50 3.34
C LYS A 77 -6.08 9.94 2.78
N GLU A 78 -6.92 10.53 3.63
CA GLU A 78 -8.27 10.95 3.22
C GLU A 78 -8.27 12.16 2.30
N ASN A 79 -7.36 13.10 2.51
CA ASN A 79 -7.35 14.35 1.76
C ASN A 79 -6.40 14.35 0.57
N THR A 80 -5.19 13.84 0.73
CA THR A 80 -4.19 13.85 -0.34
C THR A 80 -4.36 12.64 -1.26
N PHE A 81 -4.48 11.45 -0.71
CA PHE A 81 -4.75 10.26 -1.52
C PHE A 81 -6.24 10.13 -1.87
N GLN A 82 -7.08 10.94 -1.27
CA GLN A 82 -8.52 10.99 -1.54
C GLN A 82 -9.20 9.64 -1.37
N ASN A 83 -8.86 8.94 -0.30
CA ASN A 83 -9.41 7.63 0.00
C ASN A 83 -9.76 7.53 1.48
N ARG A 84 -11.03 7.22 1.78
CA ARG A 84 -11.52 7.14 3.15
C ARG A 84 -11.75 5.72 3.63
N GLU A 85 -11.43 4.73 2.80
CA GLU A 85 -11.67 3.33 3.15
C GLU A 85 -10.36 2.62 3.48
N ILE A 86 -10.46 1.52 4.20
CA ILE A 86 -9.31 0.66 4.52
C ILE A 86 -9.66 -0.79 4.20
N PRO A 87 -8.67 -1.61 3.86
CA PRO A 87 -7.29 -1.23 3.60
C PRO A 87 -7.17 -0.38 2.33
N TYR A 88 -6.15 0.48 2.29
CA TYR A 88 -5.81 1.26 1.10
C TYR A 88 -4.48 0.76 0.57
N LEU A 89 -4.44 0.40 -0.71
CA LEU A 89 -3.29 -0.22 -1.36
C LEU A 89 -2.79 0.67 -2.49
N ARG A 90 -1.46 0.88 -2.55
CA ARG A 90 -0.81 1.49 -3.70
C ARG A 90 0.16 0.48 -4.29
N TYR A 91 0.01 0.18 -5.57
CA TYR A 91 0.84 -0.79 -6.26
C TYR A 91 1.79 -0.10 -7.23
N TYR A 92 3.09 -0.43 -7.11
CA TYR A 92 4.15 0.15 -7.92
C TYR A 92 4.85 -0.93 -8.73
N ARG A 93 5.18 -0.58 -9.98
CA ARG A 93 5.99 -1.43 -10.83
C ARG A 93 7.19 -0.63 -11.32
N ASP A 94 8.41 -1.10 -11.00
CA ASP A 94 9.66 -0.41 -11.35
C ASP A 94 9.65 1.05 -10.88
N GLY A 95 9.10 1.30 -9.71
CA GLY A 95 9.03 2.62 -9.10
C GLY A 95 7.89 3.51 -9.58
N VAL A 96 7.06 3.03 -10.50
CA VAL A 96 5.95 3.80 -11.07
C VAL A 96 4.64 3.31 -10.47
N LEU A 97 3.79 4.24 -10.03
CA LEU A 97 2.47 3.90 -9.53
C LEU A 97 1.60 3.33 -10.66
N ILE A 98 1.16 2.10 -10.49
CA ILE A 98 0.30 1.42 -11.47
C ILE A 98 -1.17 1.68 -11.13
N THR A 99 -1.53 1.50 -9.87
CA THR A 99 -2.90 1.72 -9.43
C THR A 99 -2.96 1.86 -7.91
N ALA A 100 -4.08 2.39 -7.44
CA ALA A 100 -4.43 2.41 -6.03
C ALA A 100 -5.83 1.81 -5.88
N SER A 101 -6.06 1.10 -4.79
CA SER A 101 -7.35 0.45 -4.56
C SER A 101 -7.61 0.26 -3.08
N ASN A 102 -8.79 -0.25 -2.77
CA ASN A 102 -9.11 -0.73 -1.43
C ASN A 102 -9.00 -2.26 -1.42
N ALA A 103 -9.78 -2.94 -0.57
CA ALA A 103 -9.68 -4.39 -0.44
C ALA A 103 -9.88 -5.10 -1.78
N LEU A 104 -9.03 -6.08 -2.05
CA LEU A 104 -9.10 -6.87 -3.27
C LEU A 104 -9.22 -8.35 -2.93
N PRO A 105 -10.07 -9.10 -3.63
CA PRO A 105 -10.06 -10.56 -3.54
C PRO A 105 -8.74 -11.12 -4.06
N ARG A 106 -8.38 -12.33 -3.62
CA ARG A 106 -7.12 -12.99 -3.99
C ARG A 106 -6.88 -13.02 -5.51
N GLY A 107 -7.88 -13.43 -6.28
CA GLY A 107 -7.74 -13.52 -7.74
C GLY A 107 -7.53 -12.17 -8.40
N THR A 108 -8.17 -11.14 -7.89
CA THR A 108 -8.00 -9.77 -8.38
C THR A 108 -6.59 -9.25 -8.08
N PHE A 109 -6.08 -9.54 -6.88
CA PHE A 109 -4.72 -9.17 -6.53
C PHE A 109 -3.70 -9.89 -7.42
N ALA A 110 -3.91 -11.18 -7.67
CA ALA A 110 -3.04 -11.96 -8.56
C ALA A 110 -3.00 -11.33 -9.97
N ALA A 111 -4.16 -10.92 -10.49
CA ALA A 111 -4.23 -10.28 -11.80
C ALA A 111 -3.53 -8.92 -11.80
N LEU A 112 -3.62 -8.16 -10.69
CA LEU A 112 -2.95 -6.89 -10.55
C LEU A 112 -1.44 -7.01 -10.73
N LEU A 113 -0.85 -8.07 -10.21
CA LEU A 113 0.60 -8.28 -10.29
C LEU A 113 1.11 -8.48 -11.72
N GLN A 114 0.22 -8.71 -12.68
CA GLN A 114 0.59 -8.85 -14.09
C GLN A 114 0.56 -7.52 -14.84
N LYS A 115 0.03 -6.46 -14.24
CA LYS A 115 -0.04 -5.15 -14.90
C LYS A 115 1.33 -4.49 -14.93
N THR A 116 1.68 -3.92 -16.09
CA THR A 116 2.98 -3.27 -16.29
C THR A 116 2.87 -1.78 -16.58
N LYS A 117 1.65 -1.29 -16.83
CA LYS A 117 1.42 0.11 -17.19
C LYS A 117 0.38 0.72 -16.26
N PRO A 118 0.51 2.02 -15.97
CA PRO A 118 -0.50 2.72 -15.18
C PRO A 118 -1.87 2.63 -15.84
N PHE A 119 -2.91 2.55 -15.02
CA PHE A 119 -4.28 2.61 -15.50
C PHE A 119 -4.54 4.00 -16.08
N ARG A 120 -5.13 4.04 -17.29
CA ARG A 120 -5.48 5.29 -17.95
C ARG A 120 -6.92 5.27 -18.41
N ILE A 121 -7.59 6.40 -18.18
CA ILE A 121 -8.87 6.68 -18.80
C ILE A 121 -8.54 7.56 -20.01
N VAL A 122 -8.89 7.07 -21.17
CA VAL A 122 -8.60 7.79 -22.41
C VAL A 122 -9.88 8.41 -22.92
#